data_81f30179f1a4be3b21cb786428925d76
#
_entry.id   81f30179f1a4be3b21cb786428925d76
#
_cell.length_a   1.000
_cell.length_b   1.000
_cell.length_c   1.000
_cell.angle_alpha   90.00
_cell.angle_beta   90.00
_cell.angle_gamma   90.00
#
_symmetry.space_group_name_H-M   'P 1'
#
loop_
_entity.id
_entity.type
_entity.pdbx_description
1 polymer ?
#
loop_
_entity_poly.entity_id
_entity_poly.type
_entity_poly.pdbx_seq_one_letter_code
_entity_poly.pdbx_strand_id
1 'polypeptide(L)'
;MFPQIALSEHEKRQKVWTNGDLITTRVLCESEDAILELTNADMKGPDTLVMMVMGSLVGDEQCTALPFPVTFKVTKSLVEYTDHSKRPSVVLGAVAQNGDWVGWILAAGTFEANKKKDISI
;
A
#
# COMPACT_ATOMS: atom_id res chain seq x y z
N MET A 1 -2.69 -32.47 -4.67
CA MET A 1 -2.60 -31.88 -5.99
C MET A 1 -3.48 -30.66 -6.16
N PHE A 2 -4.78 -30.83 -5.96
CA PHE A 2 -5.69 -29.70 -6.08
C PHE A 2 -5.41 -28.56 -5.12
N PRO A 3 -5.08 -28.84 -3.85
CA PRO A 3 -4.80 -27.72 -2.95
C PRO A 3 -3.66 -26.84 -3.42
N GLN A 4 -2.65 -27.46 -4.06
CA GLN A 4 -1.54 -26.68 -4.55
C GLN A 4 -1.95 -25.78 -5.70
N ILE A 5 -2.81 -26.29 -6.57
CA ILE A 5 -3.28 -25.49 -7.70
C ILE A 5 -4.10 -24.31 -7.19
N ALA A 6 -4.95 -24.57 -6.21
CA ALA A 6 -5.77 -23.51 -5.64
C ALA A 6 -4.90 -22.43 -4.99
N LEU A 7 -3.85 -22.83 -4.28
CA LEU A 7 -2.95 -21.88 -3.66
C LEU A 7 -2.22 -21.05 -4.70
N SER A 8 -1.79 -21.69 -5.77
CA SER A 8 -1.09 -21.00 -6.83
C SER A 8 -1.97 -19.93 -7.46
N GLU A 9 -3.23 -20.27 -7.72
CA GLU A 9 -4.16 -19.31 -8.28
C GLU A 9 -4.44 -18.18 -7.29
N HIS A 10 -4.56 -18.54 -6.01
CA HIS A 10 -4.82 -17.55 -5.00
C HIS A 10 -3.67 -16.55 -4.92
N GLU A 11 -2.44 -17.04 -5.00
CA GLU A 11 -1.28 -16.16 -4.94
C GLU A 11 -1.18 -15.23 -6.13
N LYS A 12 -1.69 -15.67 -7.27
CA LYS A 12 -1.65 -14.84 -8.46
C LYS A 12 -2.72 -13.78 -8.47
N ARG A 13 -3.74 -13.94 -7.64
CA ARG A 13 -4.79 -12.95 -7.57
C ARG A 13 -4.25 -11.66 -7.00
N GLN A 14 -4.57 -10.61 -7.68
CA GLN A 14 -4.19 -9.30 -7.21
C GLN A 14 -5.22 -8.81 -6.22
N LYS A 15 -4.73 -8.24 -5.15
CA LYS A 15 -5.62 -7.57 -4.22
C LYS A 15 -6.18 -6.33 -4.89
N VAL A 16 -7.49 -6.14 -4.81
CA VAL A 16 -8.13 -4.93 -5.32
C VAL A 16 -8.67 -4.14 -4.14
N TRP A 17 -8.14 -2.97 -3.96
CA TRP A 17 -8.54 -2.08 -2.88
C TRP A 17 -9.63 -1.14 -3.36
N THR A 18 -10.58 -0.83 -2.49
CA THR A 18 -11.62 0.14 -2.79
C THR A 18 -11.75 1.11 -1.63
N ASN A 19 -12.40 2.24 -1.91
CA ASN A 19 -12.66 3.24 -0.89
C ASN A 19 -13.43 2.60 0.27
N GLY A 20 -12.92 2.77 1.48
CA GLY A 20 -13.53 2.21 2.67
C GLY A 20 -12.92 0.91 3.15
N ASP A 21 -12.06 0.29 2.35
CA ASP A 21 -11.38 -0.92 2.80
C ASP A 21 -10.46 -0.60 3.98
N LEU A 22 -10.16 -1.63 4.76
CA LEU A 22 -9.27 -1.49 5.91
C LEU A 22 -7.89 -2.02 5.54
N ILE A 23 -6.88 -1.31 5.97
CA ILE A 23 -5.50 -1.72 5.76
C ILE A 23 -4.75 -1.58 7.08
N THR A 24 -3.95 -2.59 7.41
CA THR A 24 -3.15 -2.59 8.63
C THR A 24 -1.69 -2.39 8.25
N THR A 25 -1.04 -1.43 8.86
CA THR A 25 0.33 -1.10 8.51
C THR A 25 1.09 -0.58 9.72
N ARG A 26 2.42 -0.61 9.63
CA ARG A 26 3.29 -0.02 10.64
C ARG A 26 4.03 1.20 10.13
N VAL A 27 3.95 1.49 8.83
CA VAL A 27 4.68 2.62 8.24
C VAL A 27 3.75 3.40 7.34
N LEU A 28 3.78 4.71 7.48
CA LEU A 28 3.06 5.59 6.58
C LEU A 28 3.85 6.88 6.39
N CYS A 29 3.61 7.55 5.27
CA CYS A 29 4.32 8.78 4.94
C CYS A 29 3.31 9.91 4.79
N GLU A 30 3.66 11.10 5.32
CA GLU A 30 2.70 12.18 5.37
C GLU A 30 2.55 12.92 4.07
N SER A 31 3.60 12.96 3.24
CA SER A 31 3.57 13.73 2.01
C SER A 31 3.66 12.84 0.80
N GLU A 32 3.17 13.37 -0.34
CA GLU A 32 3.30 12.67 -1.61
C GLU A 32 4.76 12.51 -2.01
N ASP A 33 5.57 13.53 -1.78
CA ASP A 33 6.98 13.45 -2.14
C ASP A 33 7.69 12.31 -1.41
N ALA A 34 7.41 12.16 -0.13
CA ALA A 34 8.05 11.11 0.65
C ALA A 34 7.62 9.72 0.18
N ILE A 35 6.31 9.53 -0.03
CA ILE A 35 5.86 8.21 -0.44
C ILE A 35 6.31 7.89 -1.86
N LEU A 36 6.44 8.88 -2.73
CA LEU A 36 6.93 8.65 -4.08
C LEU A 36 8.42 8.30 -4.09
N GLU A 37 9.19 8.87 -3.18
CA GLU A 37 10.58 8.48 -3.05
C GLU A 37 10.70 7.02 -2.63
N LEU A 38 9.87 6.59 -1.70
CA LEU A 38 9.84 5.20 -1.28
C LEU A 38 9.36 4.30 -2.43
N THR A 39 8.38 4.77 -3.20
CA THR A 39 7.88 4.04 -4.35
C THR A 39 8.97 3.83 -5.39
N ASN A 40 9.78 4.84 -5.64
CA ASN A 40 10.90 4.72 -6.58
C ASN A 40 11.87 3.64 -6.12
N ALA A 41 12.17 3.58 -4.84
CA ALA A 41 13.05 2.55 -4.31
C ALA A 41 12.43 1.17 -4.50
N ASP A 42 11.13 1.05 -4.30
CA ASP A 42 10.43 -0.22 -4.43
C ASP A 42 10.41 -0.69 -5.89
N MET A 43 10.34 0.24 -6.83
CA MET A 43 10.41 -0.12 -8.24
C MET A 43 11.79 -0.58 -8.67
N LYS A 44 12.82 0.00 -8.11
CA LYS A 44 14.20 -0.30 -8.49
C LYS A 44 14.75 -1.49 -7.73
N GLY A 45 14.43 -1.61 -6.48
CA GLY A 45 14.94 -2.66 -5.63
C GLY A 45 16.46 -2.60 -5.47
N PRO A 46 17.02 -3.55 -4.75
CA PRO A 46 16.35 -4.64 -4.04
C PRO A 46 15.69 -4.18 -2.73
N ASP A 47 15.20 -5.15 -1.96
CA ASP A 47 14.53 -4.84 -0.69
C ASP A 47 15.42 -4.02 0.24
N THR A 48 16.73 -4.23 0.19
CA THR A 48 17.64 -3.48 1.03
C THR A 48 17.60 -1.98 0.71
N LEU A 49 17.45 -1.64 -0.57
CA LEU A 49 17.32 -0.23 -0.94
C LEU A 49 16.03 0.36 -0.38
N VAL A 50 14.94 -0.40 -0.46
CA VAL A 50 13.66 0.06 0.09
C VAL A 50 13.80 0.32 1.58
N MET A 51 14.46 -0.58 2.30
CA MET A 51 14.63 -0.41 3.73
C MET A 51 15.52 0.78 4.06
N MET A 52 16.56 1.02 3.26
CA MET A 52 17.43 2.17 3.48
C MET A 52 16.69 3.48 3.27
N VAL A 53 15.89 3.56 2.20
CA VAL A 53 15.13 4.77 1.94
C VAL A 53 14.08 4.98 3.01
N MET A 54 13.40 3.91 3.41
CA MET A 54 12.41 4.01 4.48
C MET A 54 13.03 4.50 5.77
N GLY A 55 14.20 3.95 6.14
CA GLY A 55 14.89 4.38 7.35
C GLY A 55 15.27 5.85 7.30
N SER A 56 15.72 6.31 6.13
CA SER A 56 16.07 7.72 5.95
C SER A 56 14.85 8.61 6.10
N LEU A 57 13.73 8.22 5.49
CA LEU A 57 12.52 9.03 5.57
C LEU A 57 11.94 9.07 6.98
N VAL A 58 12.04 7.97 7.71
CA VAL A 58 11.61 7.94 9.10
C VAL A 58 12.55 8.80 9.95
N GLY A 59 13.85 8.71 9.71
CA GLY A 59 14.81 9.53 10.43
C GLY A 59 14.62 11.02 10.20
N ASP A 60 14.17 11.38 9.01
CA ASP A 60 13.90 12.78 8.66
C ASP A 60 12.46 13.20 9.01
N GLU A 61 11.70 12.32 9.65
CA GLU A 61 10.34 12.58 10.09
C GLU A 61 9.37 12.84 8.94
N GLN A 62 9.71 12.36 7.75
CA GLN A 62 8.80 12.44 6.60
C GLN A 62 7.88 11.24 6.53
N CYS A 63 8.28 10.14 7.13
CA CYS A 63 7.44 8.97 7.30
C CYS A 63 7.47 8.57 8.76
N THR A 64 6.45 7.84 9.18
CA THR A 64 6.30 7.42 10.56
C THR A 64 6.32 5.91 10.65
N ALA A 65 7.17 5.40 11.55
CA ALA A 65 7.16 3.98 11.89
C ALA A 65 6.38 3.82 13.19
N LEU A 66 5.29 3.08 13.12
CA LEU A 66 4.42 2.88 14.28
C LEU A 66 4.98 1.77 15.16
N PRO A 67 4.81 1.87 16.48
CA PRO A 67 5.34 0.84 17.39
C PRO A 67 4.66 -0.51 17.21
N PHE A 68 3.44 -0.53 16.70
CA PHE A 68 2.72 -1.76 16.40
C PHE A 68 1.77 -1.49 15.25
N PRO A 69 1.29 -2.56 14.57
CA PRO A 69 0.41 -2.35 13.42
C PRO A 69 -0.88 -1.64 13.82
N VAL A 70 -1.31 -0.72 12.97
CA VAL A 70 -2.54 0.04 13.18
C VAL A 70 -3.38 -0.07 11.92
N THR A 71 -4.69 -0.12 12.09
CA THR A 71 -5.63 -0.27 10.98
C THR A 71 -6.23 1.08 10.63
N PHE A 72 -6.22 1.38 9.33
CA PHE A 72 -6.74 2.62 8.78
C PHE A 72 -7.74 2.31 7.69
N LYS A 73 -8.51 3.31 7.26
CA LYS A 73 -9.39 3.20 6.11
C LYS A 73 -8.71 3.74 4.87
N VAL A 74 -8.91 3.04 3.76
CA VAL A 74 -8.42 3.46 2.45
C VAL A 74 -9.44 4.43 1.85
N THR A 75 -8.96 5.55 1.31
CA THR A 75 -9.86 6.54 0.70
C THR A 75 -9.63 6.72 -0.78
N LYS A 76 -8.37 6.60 -1.23
CA LYS A 76 -8.05 6.89 -2.62
C LYS A 76 -6.69 6.29 -2.94
N SER A 77 -6.29 6.37 -4.19
CA SER A 77 -4.95 5.96 -4.59
C SER A 77 -4.22 7.16 -5.19
N LEU A 78 -2.91 7.14 -5.08
CA LEU A 78 -2.07 8.15 -5.69
C LEU A 78 -1.51 7.64 -7.01
N VAL A 79 -0.97 6.43 -7.00
CA VAL A 79 -0.34 5.86 -8.19
C VAL A 79 -0.29 4.35 -8.05
N GLU A 80 -0.41 3.66 -9.19
CA GLU A 80 -0.18 2.22 -9.28
C GLU A 80 1.14 2.00 -9.99
N TYR A 81 1.87 0.96 -9.57
CA TYR A 81 3.18 0.67 -10.14
C TYR A 81 3.48 -0.81 -10.01
N THR A 82 4.57 -1.24 -10.64
CA THR A 82 5.07 -2.60 -10.51
C THR A 82 6.37 -2.55 -9.71
N ASP A 83 6.46 -3.34 -8.65
CA ASP A 83 7.65 -3.32 -7.81
C ASP A 83 8.80 -4.10 -8.48
N HIS A 84 9.96 -4.12 -7.82
CA HIS A 84 11.14 -4.78 -8.40
C HIS A 84 10.98 -6.30 -8.48
N SER A 85 10.00 -6.85 -7.78
CA SER A 85 9.68 -8.28 -7.85
C SER A 85 8.61 -8.57 -8.88
N LYS A 86 8.23 -7.57 -9.70
CA LYS A 86 7.25 -7.71 -10.76
C LYS A 86 5.83 -7.89 -10.25
N ARG A 87 5.52 -7.40 -9.05
CA ARG A 87 4.19 -7.49 -8.47
C ARG A 87 3.49 -6.15 -8.57
N PRO A 88 2.18 -6.18 -8.89
CA PRO A 88 1.39 -4.95 -8.88
C PRO A 88 1.34 -4.36 -7.48
N SER A 89 1.51 -3.06 -7.40
CA SER A 89 1.52 -2.33 -6.13
C SER A 89 0.84 -1.00 -6.31
N VAL A 90 0.44 -0.39 -5.21
CA VAL A 90 -0.32 0.85 -5.26
C VAL A 90 -0.02 1.68 -4.01
N VAL A 91 -0.04 3.00 -4.18
CA VAL A 91 0.06 3.93 -3.07
C VAL A 91 -1.36 4.33 -2.68
N LEU A 92 -1.73 4.04 -1.44
CA LEU A 92 -3.08 4.27 -0.95
C LEU A 92 -3.08 5.40 0.06
N GLY A 93 -4.10 6.25 -0.04
CA GLY A 93 -4.35 7.26 0.96
C GLY A 93 -5.15 6.67 2.11
N ALA A 94 -4.76 6.98 3.32
CA ALA A 94 -5.32 6.39 4.52
C ALA A 94 -5.86 7.45 5.46
N VAL A 95 -6.98 7.14 6.09
CA VAL A 95 -7.56 7.99 7.12
C VAL A 95 -7.79 7.17 8.37
N ALA A 96 -7.81 7.87 9.50
CA ALA A 96 -8.17 7.28 10.77
C ALA A 96 -9.67 6.95 10.78
N GLN A 97 -10.10 6.24 11.82
CA GLN A 97 -11.49 5.83 11.87
C GLN A 97 -12.46 6.99 11.98
N ASN A 98 -11.99 8.11 12.52
CA ASN A 98 -12.82 9.32 12.58
C ASN A 98 -12.82 10.10 11.27
N GLY A 99 -12.11 9.63 10.25
CA GLY A 99 -12.08 10.29 8.95
C GLY A 99 -10.93 11.26 8.75
N ASP A 100 -10.10 11.49 9.76
CA ASP A 100 -8.98 12.41 9.63
C ASP A 100 -7.90 11.80 8.75
N TRP A 101 -7.34 12.63 7.87
CA TRP A 101 -6.25 12.22 7.01
C TRP A 101 -5.03 11.83 7.84
N VAL A 102 -4.42 10.70 7.48
CA VAL A 102 -3.24 10.22 8.19
C VAL A 102 -2.02 10.21 7.30
N GLY A 103 -2.13 9.70 6.08
CA GLY A 103 -0.98 9.67 5.19
C GLY A 103 -1.12 8.66 4.08
N TRP A 104 0.01 8.35 3.45
CA TRP A 104 0.09 7.45 2.31
C TRP A 104 0.77 6.15 2.72
N ILE A 105 0.30 5.04 2.13
CA ILE A 105 0.78 3.69 2.45
C ILE A 105 1.06 2.95 1.15
N LEU A 106 2.15 2.18 1.12
CA LEU A 106 2.41 1.25 0.02
C LEU A 106 1.68 -0.05 0.29
N ALA A 107 1.02 -0.57 -0.73
CA ALA A 107 0.29 -1.82 -0.61
C ALA A 107 0.42 -2.65 -1.88
N ALA A 108 0.29 -3.94 -1.73
CA ALA A 108 0.23 -4.84 -2.89
C ALA A 108 -1.16 -4.75 -3.51
N GLY A 109 -1.22 -4.76 -4.84
CA GLY A 109 -2.48 -4.79 -5.54
C GLY A 109 -2.78 -3.55 -6.37
N THR A 110 -4.04 -3.34 -6.64
CA THR A 110 -4.53 -2.21 -7.43
C THR A 110 -5.67 -1.54 -6.69
N PHE A 111 -6.15 -0.44 -7.22
CA PHE A 111 -7.24 0.30 -6.60
C PHE A 111 -8.37 0.55 -7.58
N GLU A 112 -9.61 0.33 -7.11
CA GLU A 112 -10.80 0.54 -7.92
C GLU A 112 -11.79 1.36 -7.14
N ALA A 113 -11.97 2.60 -7.56
CA ALA A 113 -12.75 3.56 -6.77
C ALA A 113 -14.23 3.21 -6.71
N ASN A 114 -14.76 2.61 -7.77
CA ASN A 114 -16.20 2.44 -7.90
C ASN A 114 -16.66 0.98 -7.84
N LYS A 115 -15.80 0.11 -7.33
CA LYS A 115 -16.11 -1.30 -7.35
C LYS A 115 -17.40 -1.61 -6.60
N LYS A 116 -17.60 -0.94 -5.47
CA LYS A 116 -18.78 -1.21 -4.65
C LYS A 116 -20.06 -0.85 -5.35
N LYS A 117 -20.01 0.17 -6.21
CA LYS A 117 -21.21 0.58 -6.92
C LYS A 117 -21.65 -0.46 -7.93
N ASP A 118 -20.70 -1.15 -8.52
CA ASP A 118 -21.02 -2.17 -9.49
C ASP A 118 -21.78 -3.31 -8.88
N ILE A 119 -21.51 -3.59 -7.62
CA ILE A 119 -22.12 -4.71 -6.95
C ILE A 119 -23.59 -4.42 -6.61
N SER A 120 -23.90 -3.16 -6.40
CA SER A 120 -25.24 -2.79 -5.98
C SER A 120 -26.28 -2.98 -7.08
N ILE A 121 -25.83 -3.19 -8.28
CA ILE A 121 -26.72 -3.45 -9.39
C ILE A 121 -27.22 -4.89 -9.34
#